data_d1fbe858c4217333a589d0b31d0d6098
#
_entry.id   d1fbe858c4217333a589d0b31d0d6098
#
_cell.length_a   1.000
_cell.length_b   1.000
_cell.length_c   1.000
_cell.angle_alpha   90.00
_cell.angle_beta   90.00
_cell.angle_gamma   90.00
#
_symmetry.space_group_name_H-M   'P 1'
#
loop_
_entity.id
_entity.type
_entity.pdbx_description
1 polymer ?
#
loop_
_entity_poly.entity_id
_entity_poly.type
_entity_poly.pdbx_seq_one_letter_code
_entity_poly.pdbx_strand_id
1 'polypeptide(L)'
;MNKSLISFLFLSSFVMSQELSADEIMDRVFSLKRPSSSIMEIRLEITRVKRDKEKTKVREFIRYEKFYDSGKYRSKSLARFIKPNIVKGTGLLSWIQKNGKTDQWFFLPKLKTAKKVKAKERSRSFLNTDFIYEDLESRKP
;
A
#
# COMPACT_ATOMS: atom_id res chain seq x y z
N MET A 1 -11.94 -41.35 64.60
CA MET A 1 -11.21 -41.38 63.29
C MET A 1 -11.96 -40.50 62.29
N ASN A 2 -11.55 -39.23 62.18
CA ASN A 2 -12.18 -38.27 61.30
C ASN A 2 -11.39 -38.22 59.97
N LYS A 3 -12.03 -38.61 58.85
CA LYS A 3 -11.49 -38.51 57.54
C LYS A 3 -11.96 -37.14 56.97
N SER A 4 -11.02 -36.17 56.92
CA SER A 4 -11.23 -34.88 56.27
C SER A 4 -11.09 -35.07 54.76
N LEU A 5 -12.17 -34.82 54.03
CA LEU A 5 -12.22 -34.87 52.56
C LEU A 5 -11.83 -33.46 52.04
N ILE A 6 -10.61 -33.30 51.55
CA ILE A 6 -10.17 -32.06 50.90
C ILE A 6 -10.65 -32.11 49.46
N SER A 7 -11.69 -31.32 49.16
CA SER A 7 -12.22 -31.12 47.80
C SER A 7 -11.35 -30.09 47.08
N PHE A 8 -10.56 -30.53 46.11
CA PHE A 8 -9.73 -29.67 45.27
C PHE A 8 -10.58 -29.10 44.12
N LEU A 9 -10.99 -27.85 44.25
CA LEU A 9 -11.75 -27.14 43.20
C LEU A 9 -10.76 -26.71 42.12
N PHE A 10 -10.76 -27.40 40.97
CA PHE A 10 -10.01 -27.02 39.78
C PHE A 10 -10.74 -25.83 39.11
N LEU A 11 -10.25 -24.60 39.30
CA LEU A 11 -10.71 -23.41 38.61
C LEU A 11 -10.02 -23.38 37.23
N SER A 12 -10.67 -23.95 36.21
CA SER A 12 -10.22 -23.83 34.83
C SER A 12 -10.44 -22.40 34.33
N SER A 13 -9.39 -21.60 34.31
CA SER A 13 -9.39 -20.29 33.68
C SER A 13 -9.53 -20.46 32.16
N PHE A 14 -10.72 -20.25 31.64
CA PHE A 14 -10.94 -20.12 30.18
C PHE A 14 -10.29 -18.83 29.72
N VAL A 15 -9.09 -18.89 29.15
CA VAL A 15 -8.49 -17.77 28.42
C VAL A 15 -9.23 -17.65 27.10
N MET A 16 -10.24 -16.79 27.04
CA MET A 16 -10.84 -16.39 25.79
C MET A 16 -9.81 -15.56 25.02
N SER A 17 -9.19 -16.15 24.02
CA SER A 17 -8.45 -15.40 23.00
C SER A 17 -9.44 -14.55 22.22
N GLN A 18 -9.45 -13.27 22.48
CA GLN A 18 -10.29 -12.32 21.74
C GLN A 18 -9.60 -12.04 20.41
N GLU A 19 -10.08 -12.64 19.33
CA GLU A 19 -9.64 -12.33 17.98
C GLU A 19 -10.06 -10.89 17.62
N LEU A 20 -9.10 -10.09 17.17
CA LEU A 20 -9.37 -8.72 16.74
C LEU A 20 -10.18 -8.75 15.45
N SER A 21 -11.22 -7.93 15.36
CA SER A 21 -11.94 -7.70 14.11
C SER A 21 -11.05 -6.99 13.08
N ALA A 22 -11.40 -7.08 11.80
CA ALA A 22 -10.68 -6.40 10.72
C ALA A 22 -10.65 -4.87 10.94
N ASP A 23 -11.74 -4.30 11.45
CA ASP A 23 -11.83 -2.86 11.73
C ASP A 23 -10.89 -2.46 12.87
N GLU A 24 -10.83 -3.22 13.96
CA GLU A 24 -9.89 -2.96 15.07
C GLU A 24 -8.43 -3.07 14.62
N ILE A 25 -8.11 -4.02 13.74
CA ILE A 25 -6.77 -4.14 13.14
C ILE A 25 -6.45 -2.88 12.34
N MET A 26 -7.38 -2.43 11.49
CA MET A 26 -7.18 -1.24 10.66
C MET A 26 -7.07 0.03 11.51
N ASP A 27 -7.86 0.18 12.55
CA ASP A 27 -7.78 1.31 13.49
C ASP A 27 -6.42 1.36 14.19
N ARG A 28 -5.91 0.21 14.64
CA ARG A 28 -4.56 0.10 15.22
C ARG A 28 -3.49 0.48 14.21
N VAL A 29 -3.59 0.00 12.96
CA VAL A 29 -2.64 0.37 11.88
C VAL A 29 -2.65 1.87 11.63
N PHE A 30 -3.84 2.50 11.59
CA PHE A 30 -3.95 3.94 11.37
C PHE A 30 -3.51 4.79 12.56
N SER A 31 -3.59 4.25 13.79
CA SER A 31 -3.10 4.92 15.00
C SER A 31 -1.58 4.91 15.16
N LEU A 32 -0.87 4.04 14.41
CA LEU A 32 0.59 3.99 14.44
C LEU A 32 1.19 5.33 14.00
N LYS A 33 2.19 5.79 14.75
CA LYS A 33 2.95 6.99 14.36
C LYS A 33 3.63 6.75 13.02
N ARG A 34 3.24 7.52 12.02
CA ARG A 34 3.84 7.44 10.69
C ARG A 34 5.25 7.99 10.68
N PRO A 35 6.19 7.38 9.96
CA PRO A 35 7.50 7.98 9.73
C PRO A 35 7.34 9.29 8.94
N SER A 36 8.28 10.22 9.09
CA SER A 36 8.29 11.46 8.29
C SER A 36 8.56 11.22 6.81
N SER A 37 9.23 10.12 6.49
CA SER A 37 9.50 9.66 5.12
C SER A 37 9.71 8.16 5.07
N SER A 38 9.53 7.57 3.89
CA SER A 38 9.81 6.15 3.63
C SER A 38 10.43 5.95 2.25
N ILE A 39 11.24 4.91 2.13
CA ILE A 39 11.74 4.39 0.85
C ILE A 39 11.37 2.92 0.81
N MET A 40 10.71 2.50 -0.27
CA MET A 40 10.27 1.12 -0.45
C MET A 40 10.75 0.60 -1.79
N GLU A 41 11.35 -0.58 -1.81
CA GLU A 41 11.60 -1.35 -3.02
C GLU A 41 10.40 -2.26 -3.26
N ILE A 42 9.79 -2.16 -4.43
CA ILE A 42 8.56 -2.88 -4.77
C ILE A 42 8.83 -3.74 -6.00
N ARG A 43 8.54 -5.03 -5.86
CA ARG A 43 8.53 -6.00 -6.93
C ARG A 43 7.07 -6.37 -7.24
N LEU A 44 6.65 -6.09 -8.46
CA LEU A 44 5.30 -6.35 -8.96
C LEU A 44 5.36 -7.49 -9.98
N GLU A 45 4.67 -8.58 -9.68
CA GLU A 45 4.50 -9.72 -10.59
C GLU A 45 3.10 -9.65 -11.22
N ILE A 46 3.07 -9.70 -12.55
CA ILE A 46 1.84 -9.61 -13.34
C ILE A 46 1.70 -10.93 -14.09
N THR A 47 0.85 -11.81 -13.59
CA THR A 47 0.57 -13.10 -14.22
C THR A 47 -0.69 -13.01 -15.06
N ARG A 48 -0.60 -13.40 -16.32
CA ARG A 48 -1.74 -13.52 -17.23
C ARG A 48 -1.94 -14.97 -17.60
N VAL A 49 -3.14 -15.46 -17.34
CA VAL A 49 -3.57 -16.80 -17.73
C VAL A 49 -4.38 -16.71 -19.03
N LYS A 50 -3.98 -17.43 -20.06
CA LYS A 50 -4.71 -17.54 -21.32
C LYS A 50 -4.62 -18.96 -21.85
N ARG A 51 -5.78 -19.66 -21.99
CA ARG A 51 -5.86 -21.04 -22.49
C ARG A 51 -4.85 -21.96 -21.78
N ASP A 52 -4.89 -22.00 -20.45
CA ASP A 52 -4.03 -22.78 -19.56
C ASP A 52 -2.53 -22.50 -19.65
N LYS A 53 -2.16 -21.39 -20.30
CA LYS A 53 -0.78 -20.89 -20.34
C LYS A 53 -0.64 -19.65 -19.47
N GLU A 54 0.28 -19.73 -18.54
CA GLU A 54 0.63 -18.60 -17.70
C GLU A 54 1.82 -17.83 -18.30
N LYS A 55 1.73 -16.51 -18.24
CA LYS A 55 2.82 -15.62 -18.60
C LYS A 55 3.00 -14.56 -17.52
N THR A 56 4.09 -14.65 -16.80
CA THR A 56 4.45 -13.68 -15.75
C THR A 56 5.39 -12.61 -16.27
N LYS A 57 5.13 -11.36 -15.94
CA LYS A 57 6.00 -10.21 -16.15
C LYS A 57 6.33 -9.61 -14.81
N VAL A 58 7.61 -9.29 -14.60
CA VAL A 58 8.08 -8.66 -13.36
C VAL A 58 8.42 -7.20 -13.63
N ARG A 59 8.05 -6.33 -12.71
CA ARG A 59 8.46 -4.93 -12.68
C ARG A 59 9.01 -4.59 -11.31
N GLU A 60 10.10 -3.87 -11.27
CA GLU A 60 10.69 -3.40 -10.02
C GLU A 60 10.74 -1.87 -10.05
N PHE A 61 10.38 -1.27 -8.92
CA PHE A 61 10.46 0.17 -8.77
C PHE A 61 10.74 0.56 -7.31
N ILE A 62 11.34 1.73 -7.14
CA ILE A 62 11.57 2.32 -5.83
C ILE A 62 10.50 3.41 -5.64
N ARG A 63 9.84 3.38 -4.49
CA ARG A 63 8.91 4.42 -4.07
C ARG A 63 9.52 5.22 -2.93
N TYR A 64 9.65 6.49 -3.16
CA TYR A 64 10.01 7.49 -2.17
C TYR A 64 8.74 8.19 -1.71
N GLU A 65 8.54 8.35 -0.40
CA GLU A 65 7.38 9.04 0.13
C GLU A 65 7.79 9.94 1.30
N LYS A 66 7.19 11.14 1.35
CA LYS A 66 7.32 12.09 2.44
C LYS A 66 5.95 12.48 2.95
N PHE A 67 5.78 12.42 4.27
CA PHE A 67 4.57 12.82 4.97
C PHE A 67 4.75 14.20 5.60
N TYR A 68 3.63 14.93 5.74
CA TYR A 68 3.62 16.30 6.26
C TYR A 68 2.54 16.43 7.32
N ASP A 69 2.90 16.86 8.52
CA ASP A 69 1.98 17.10 9.63
C ASP A 69 1.27 18.45 9.47
N SER A 70 1.93 19.44 8.86
CA SER A 70 1.41 20.79 8.65
C SER A 70 1.36 21.17 7.16
N GLY A 71 0.69 22.29 6.85
CA GLY A 71 0.56 22.82 5.50
C GLY A 71 -0.49 22.12 4.65
N LYS A 72 -0.46 22.37 3.34
CA LYS A 72 -1.47 21.95 2.35
C LYS A 72 -1.48 20.46 2.06
N TYR A 73 -0.31 19.84 2.04
CA TYR A 73 -0.15 18.46 1.60
C TYR A 73 -0.14 17.50 2.78
N ARG A 74 -0.70 16.31 2.60
CA ARG A 74 -0.62 15.17 3.51
C ARG A 74 0.63 14.33 3.20
N SER A 75 0.85 14.05 1.91
CA SER A 75 2.05 13.34 1.45
C SER A 75 2.41 13.71 0.02
N LYS A 76 3.67 13.46 -0.31
CA LYS A 76 4.19 13.48 -1.69
C LYS A 76 4.96 12.20 -1.91
N SER A 77 4.74 11.54 -3.05
CA SER A 77 5.47 10.31 -3.38
C SER A 77 5.95 10.32 -4.83
N LEU A 78 7.07 9.63 -5.05
CA LEU A 78 7.64 9.37 -6.38
C LEU A 78 7.93 7.89 -6.51
N ALA A 79 7.25 7.20 -7.42
CA ALA A 79 7.61 5.85 -7.84
C ALA A 79 8.49 5.94 -9.09
N ARG A 80 9.68 5.32 -9.07
CA ARG A 80 10.62 5.29 -10.18
C ARG A 80 10.95 3.86 -10.56
N PHE A 81 10.57 3.45 -11.77
CA PHE A 81 10.82 2.11 -12.29
C PHE A 81 12.30 1.89 -12.59
N ILE A 82 12.82 0.74 -12.13
CA ILE A 82 14.21 0.33 -12.32
C ILE A 82 14.34 -0.88 -13.24
N LYS A 83 13.31 -1.76 -13.29
CA LYS A 83 13.26 -2.93 -14.18
C LYS A 83 11.85 -3.19 -14.70
N PRO A 84 11.73 -3.83 -15.88
CA PRO A 84 12.75 -4.11 -16.89
C PRO A 84 13.15 -2.84 -17.68
N ASN A 85 14.16 -2.94 -18.54
CA ASN A 85 14.69 -1.81 -19.30
C ASN A 85 13.63 -1.03 -20.10
N ILE A 86 12.57 -1.71 -20.57
CA ILE A 86 11.49 -1.07 -21.34
C ILE A 86 10.72 -0.02 -20.54
N VAL A 87 10.67 -0.14 -19.22
CA VAL A 87 10.00 0.82 -18.31
C VAL A 87 10.98 1.58 -17.41
N LYS A 88 12.28 1.28 -17.51
CA LYS A 88 13.31 1.91 -16.68
C LYS A 88 13.28 3.43 -16.81
N GLY A 89 13.31 4.12 -15.66
CA GLY A 89 13.24 5.57 -15.58
C GLY A 89 11.83 6.16 -15.69
N THR A 90 10.80 5.34 -16.00
CA THR A 90 9.40 5.78 -15.89
C THR A 90 9.14 6.23 -14.46
N GLY A 91 8.43 7.34 -14.29
CA GLY A 91 8.12 7.90 -12.99
C GLY A 91 6.63 8.20 -12.83
N LEU A 92 6.12 8.03 -11.61
CA LEU A 92 4.82 8.52 -11.18
C LEU A 92 5.02 9.38 -9.94
N LEU A 93 4.76 10.68 -10.07
CA LEU A 93 4.76 11.65 -8.97
C LEU A 93 3.32 11.85 -8.50
N SER A 94 3.08 11.76 -7.20
CA SER A 94 1.76 11.99 -6.60
C SER A 94 1.87 12.99 -5.46
N TRP A 95 1.03 14.02 -5.46
CA TRP A 95 0.88 14.99 -4.39
C TRP A 95 -0.53 14.90 -3.83
N ILE A 96 -0.64 14.47 -2.58
CA ILE A 96 -1.92 14.27 -1.90
C ILE A 96 -2.13 15.43 -0.92
N GLN A 97 -3.20 16.18 -1.12
CA GLN A 97 -3.58 17.30 -0.26
C GLN A 97 -4.37 16.78 0.96
N LYS A 98 -4.40 17.56 2.05
CA LYS A 98 -5.15 17.21 3.26
C LYS A 98 -6.67 17.12 3.02
N ASN A 99 -7.20 17.87 2.07
CA ASN A 99 -8.62 17.82 1.64
C ASN A 99 -8.94 16.62 0.74
N GLY A 100 -7.99 15.70 0.52
CA GLY A 100 -8.18 14.51 -0.30
C GLY A 100 -7.96 14.71 -1.80
N LYS A 101 -7.73 15.95 -2.27
CA LYS A 101 -7.39 16.19 -3.66
C LYS A 101 -6.00 15.63 -3.97
N THR A 102 -5.88 14.90 -5.08
CA THR A 102 -4.62 14.35 -5.55
C THR A 102 -4.26 14.92 -6.92
N ASP A 103 -3.02 15.35 -7.04
CA ASP A 103 -2.39 15.74 -8.31
C ASP A 103 -1.32 14.69 -8.63
N GLN A 104 -1.38 14.10 -9.84
CA GLN A 104 -0.43 13.09 -10.30
C GLN A 104 0.17 13.50 -11.66
N TRP A 105 1.45 13.13 -11.84
CA TRP A 105 2.18 13.31 -13.10
C TRP A 105 2.90 12.02 -13.43
N PHE A 106 2.77 11.63 -14.70
CA PHE A 106 3.41 10.45 -15.25
C PHE A 106 4.53 10.89 -16.20
N PHE A 107 5.75 10.41 -15.93
CA PHE A 107 6.94 10.68 -16.73
C PHE A 107 7.34 9.46 -17.55
N LEU A 108 7.50 9.66 -18.86
CA LEU A 108 8.02 8.66 -19.79
C LEU A 108 9.39 9.11 -20.31
N PRO A 109 10.48 8.37 -20.02
CA PRO A 109 11.84 8.75 -20.43
C PRO A 109 11.98 8.99 -21.94
N LYS A 110 11.33 8.13 -22.75
CA LYS A 110 11.38 8.23 -24.21
C LYS A 110 10.80 9.56 -24.73
N LEU A 111 9.81 10.10 -24.05
CA LEU A 111 9.17 11.36 -24.42
C LEU A 111 9.81 12.58 -23.75
N LYS A 112 10.71 12.34 -22.77
CA LYS A 112 11.34 13.39 -21.93
C LYS A 112 10.34 14.40 -21.35
N THR A 113 9.09 13.96 -21.13
CA THR A 113 7.98 14.84 -20.72
C THR A 113 7.21 14.21 -19.57
N ALA A 114 6.87 15.03 -18.58
CA ALA A 114 5.92 14.70 -17.54
C ALA A 114 4.52 15.19 -17.94
N LYS A 115 3.53 14.29 -17.94
CA LYS A 115 2.14 14.62 -18.24
C LYS A 115 1.30 14.51 -16.97
N LYS A 116 0.44 15.50 -16.73
CA LYS A 116 -0.53 15.44 -15.64
C LYS A 116 -1.58 14.38 -15.95
N VAL A 117 -1.82 13.48 -15.00
CA VAL A 117 -2.88 12.46 -15.06
C VAL A 117 -4.21 13.16 -14.79
N LYS A 118 -5.12 13.11 -15.76
CA LYS A 118 -6.45 13.71 -15.63
C LYS A 118 -7.31 12.86 -14.67
N ALA A 119 -8.29 13.48 -13.99
CA ALA A 119 -9.15 12.76 -13.04
C ALA A 119 -9.79 11.50 -13.65
N LYS A 120 -10.31 11.59 -14.88
CA LYS A 120 -10.91 10.45 -15.62
C LYS A 120 -9.92 9.34 -16.01
N GLU A 121 -8.62 9.57 -15.87
CA GLU A 121 -7.57 8.60 -16.20
C GLU A 121 -7.09 7.87 -14.96
N ARG A 122 -7.42 8.35 -13.76
CA ARG A 122 -6.97 7.76 -12.49
C ARG A 122 -7.55 6.38 -12.23
N SER A 123 -8.75 6.10 -12.72
CA SER A 123 -9.42 4.80 -12.67
C SER A 123 -8.98 3.84 -13.79
N ARG A 124 -8.02 4.25 -14.63
CA ARG A 124 -7.50 3.37 -15.69
C ARG A 124 -6.38 2.49 -15.15
N SER A 125 -6.24 1.32 -15.78
CA SER A 125 -5.15 0.39 -15.51
C SER A 125 -3.78 1.08 -15.57
N PHE A 126 -3.01 0.95 -14.50
CA PHE A 126 -1.66 1.46 -14.43
C PHE A 126 -0.69 0.49 -15.13
N LEU A 127 -0.09 0.93 -16.22
CA LEU A 127 0.89 0.16 -17.01
C LEU A 127 0.41 -1.25 -17.39
N ASN A 128 -0.89 -1.42 -17.73
CA ASN A 128 -1.50 -2.71 -18.04
C ASN A 128 -1.40 -3.75 -16.91
N THR A 129 -1.57 -3.33 -15.67
CA THR A 129 -1.75 -4.15 -14.48
C THR A 129 -3.22 -4.12 -14.06
N ASP A 130 -3.60 -4.92 -13.07
CA ASP A 130 -4.91 -4.84 -12.43
C ASP A 130 -5.01 -3.64 -11.46
N PHE A 131 -3.87 -3.02 -11.12
CA PHE A 131 -3.85 -1.77 -10.35
C PHE A 131 -4.26 -0.58 -11.21
N ILE A 132 -4.97 0.35 -10.62
CA ILE A 132 -5.27 1.67 -11.17
C ILE A 132 -4.34 2.72 -10.55
N TYR A 133 -4.32 3.94 -11.09
CA TYR A 133 -3.48 5.02 -10.55
C TYR A 133 -3.82 5.37 -9.09
N GLU A 134 -5.08 5.21 -8.68
CA GLU A 134 -5.55 5.47 -7.31
C GLU A 134 -5.00 4.45 -6.30
N ASP A 135 -4.79 3.21 -6.70
CA ASP A 135 -4.22 2.17 -5.83
C ASP A 135 -2.77 2.46 -5.41
N LEU A 136 -2.09 3.31 -6.19
CA LEU A 136 -0.71 3.72 -5.90
C LEU A 136 -0.63 4.93 -4.97
N GLU A 137 -1.77 5.43 -4.49
CA GLU A 137 -1.82 6.47 -3.48
C GLU A 137 -1.74 5.89 -2.08
N SER A 138 -1.22 6.68 -1.13
CA SER A 138 -1.29 6.30 0.28
C SER A 138 -2.75 6.31 0.73
N ARG A 139 -3.21 5.19 1.29
CA ARG A 139 -4.57 5.08 1.83
C ARG A 139 -4.82 6.16 2.88
N LYS A 140 -6.05 6.64 2.93
CA LYS A 140 -6.50 7.51 4.00
C LYS A 140 -6.67 6.66 5.28
N PRO A 141 -6.36 7.22 6.45
CA PRO A 141 -6.87 6.67 7.69
C PRO A 141 -8.39 6.74 7.70
#